data_1e19123e8531600d7eefb6f454d408fb
#
_entry.id   1e19123e8531600d7eefb6f454d408fb
#
_cell.length_a   1.000
_cell.length_b   1.000
_cell.length_c   1.000
_cell.angle_alpha   90.00
_cell.angle_beta   90.00
_cell.angle_gamma   90.00
#
_symmetry.space_group_name_H-M   'P 1'
#
loop_
_entity.id
_entity.type
_entity.pdbx_description
1 polymer ?
#
loop_
_entity_poly.entity_id
_entity_poly.type
_entity_poly.pdbx_seq_one_letter_code
_entity_poly.pdbx_strand_id
1 'polypeptide(L)'
;MQRTGFPADVPYVGVMRRTLTNAVRAIALLVVTSASAAGAPPFILVGLDGKTFFDPAGGRNGPNGHDSVGILDVSDEARPRLVHTLPLDNSVYGPPTNLGITPNGRLGLVASSVLMRQEGTAWYAQPDDRLHVIDLAAVPPRLVETVKVGRQPSGIAIDRSGGLALVANREGRSVTVLTIAGTTVRTVATIDVGDEAAAVAFAPDGRRAFVAKNKAAKLGVLSIDGTQVRSETGLDLPVGPGVYGLAVTPDGAVALTGNTGPEPSDGHADTVSVIRADGTRPVVIDHLGIGDTPESLAIAPDGRHAAVSVVRGASAPHGSPGYTPNGAVALLSIAPDGQVRRVAEAPAGAVTQGIVFSPSGDYVYVGNYVDRTLGVYRVVGDTLTDTGHRVTLPGQPASLGGR
;
A
#
# COMPACT_ATOMS: atom_id res chain seq x y z
N MET A 1 -50.89 -34.42 68.64
CA MET A 1 -51.44 -33.71 69.81
C MET A 1 -51.74 -32.30 69.42
N GLN A 2 -53.01 -32.05 69.34
CA GLN A 2 -53.79 -30.91 69.87
C GLN A 2 -53.37 -29.52 69.31
N ARG A 3 -54.23 -28.98 68.51
CA ARG A 3 -55.46 -28.18 68.70
C ARG A 3 -55.18 -26.68 68.75
N THR A 4 -55.76 -25.96 67.83
CA THR A 4 -56.94 -25.03 67.80
C THR A 4 -56.49 -23.58 68.10
N GLY A 5 -56.98 -22.55 67.52
CA GLY A 5 -58.26 -22.21 66.92
C GLY A 5 -58.26 -20.75 66.44
N PHE A 6 -59.18 -20.50 65.58
CA PHE A 6 -59.72 -19.18 65.22
C PHE A 6 -60.63 -18.61 66.28
N PRO A 7 -61.01 -17.35 66.37
CA PRO A 7 -61.98 -16.78 65.39
C PRO A 7 -61.83 -15.30 65.05
N ALA A 8 -62.45 -14.98 63.96
CA ALA A 8 -63.25 -13.85 63.45
C ALA A 8 -63.41 -12.58 64.31
N ASP A 9 -63.36 -11.43 63.61
CA ASP A 9 -64.46 -10.47 63.49
C ASP A 9 -64.20 -9.37 62.49
N VAL A 10 -65.18 -9.12 61.61
CA VAL A 10 -65.38 -7.95 60.76
C VAL A 10 -66.30 -6.99 61.54
N PRO A 11 -66.23 -5.66 61.46
CA PRO A 11 -66.99 -4.98 60.38
C PRO A 11 -66.55 -3.56 59.91
N TYR A 12 -67.27 -3.15 58.89
CA TYR A 12 -67.78 -1.82 58.47
C TYR A 12 -66.93 -0.85 57.64
N VAL A 13 -67.31 -0.79 56.42
CA VAL A 13 -67.69 0.33 55.49
C VAL A 13 -67.19 1.73 55.86
N GLY A 14 -66.46 2.31 54.92
CA GLY A 14 -66.21 3.73 54.79
C GLY A 14 -65.99 4.11 53.33
N VAL A 15 -67.03 4.57 52.65
CA VAL A 15 -67.02 5.12 51.31
C VAL A 15 -66.30 6.45 51.32
N MET A 16 -65.19 6.60 50.64
CA MET A 16 -64.60 7.89 50.37
C MET A 16 -64.28 8.04 48.87
N ARG A 17 -65.06 8.82 48.21
CA ARG A 17 -64.86 9.28 46.83
C ARG A 17 -63.51 9.98 46.74
N ARG A 18 -62.61 9.50 45.88
CA ARG A 18 -61.45 10.26 45.43
C ARG A 18 -61.51 10.45 43.91
N THR A 19 -61.53 11.69 43.56
CA THR A 19 -61.41 12.28 42.24
C THR A 19 -60.21 11.76 41.47
N LEU A 20 -60.45 11.20 40.30
CA LEU A 20 -59.42 10.85 39.31
C LEU A 20 -58.82 12.14 38.68
N THR A 21 -57.64 12.45 39.01
CA THR A 21 -56.81 13.42 38.27
C THR A 21 -56.01 12.64 37.21
N ASN A 22 -56.34 12.81 35.94
CA ASN A 22 -55.61 12.26 34.83
C ASN A 22 -54.27 12.98 34.67
N ALA A 23 -53.20 12.32 35.09
CA ALA A 23 -51.82 12.72 34.73
C ALA A 23 -51.42 12.00 33.44
N VAL A 24 -51.53 12.67 32.31
CA VAL A 24 -50.96 12.23 31.03
C VAL A 24 -49.44 12.36 31.12
N ARG A 25 -48.75 11.26 31.33
CA ARG A 25 -47.30 11.19 31.16
C ARG A 25 -46.99 11.11 29.67
N ALA A 26 -46.55 12.23 29.09
CA ALA A 26 -45.94 12.25 27.77
C ALA A 26 -44.59 11.49 27.85
N ILE A 27 -44.53 10.30 27.25
CA ILE A 27 -43.27 9.59 27.00
C ILE A 27 -42.70 10.23 25.75
N ALA A 28 -41.69 11.09 25.93
CA ALA A 28 -40.89 11.58 24.81
C ALA A 28 -40.01 10.39 24.35
N LEU A 29 -40.39 9.79 23.22
CA LEU A 29 -39.57 8.79 22.53
C LEU A 29 -38.37 9.53 21.92
N LEU A 30 -37.21 9.47 22.58
CA LEU A 30 -35.95 9.94 22.01
C LEU A 30 -35.58 8.96 20.90
N VAL A 31 -35.91 9.27 19.64
CA VAL A 31 -35.37 8.57 18.49
C VAL A 31 -33.90 8.96 18.37
N VAL A 32 -33.03 8.18 18.99
CA VAL A 32 -31.61 8.24 18.70
C VAL A 32 -31.42 7.66 17.30
N THR A 33 -31.42 8.51 16.32
CA THR A 33 -30.92 8.14 14.99
C THR A 33 -29.43 7.89 15.16
N SER A 34 -29.04 6.60 15.27
CA SER A 34 -27.66 6.18 15.07
C SER A 34 -27.30 6.57 13.63
N ALA A 35 -26.65 7.72 13.47
CA ALA A 35 -25.93 7.99 12.24
C ALA A 35 -24.93 6.84 12.10
N SER A 36 -25.17 5.93 11.16
CA SER A 36 -24.14 5.01 10.71
C SER A 36 -22.96 5.89 10.36
N ALA A 37 -21.84 5.72 11.06
CA ALA A 37 -20.59 6.35 10.67
C ALA A 37 -20.34 5.81 9.25
N ALA A 38 -20.58 6.65 8.24
CA ALA A 38 -20.16 6.35 6.89
C ALA A 38 -18.66 6.06 6.99
N GLY A 39 -18.25 4.84 6.64
CA GLY A 39 -16.84 4.48 6.64
C GLY A 39 -16.07 5.53 5.84
N ALA A 40 -14.82 5.81 6.25
CA ALA A 40 -13.98 6.74 5.51
C ALA A 40 -13.99 6.37 4.02
N PRO A 41 -14.09 7.37 3.11
CA PRO A 41 -14.06 7.11 1.68
C PRO A 41 -12.88 6.19 1.32
N PRO A 42 -13.03 5.31 0.34
CA PRO A 42 -11.92 4.50 -0.13
C PRO A 42 -10.94 5.40 -0.87
N PHE A 43 -9.83 5.74 -0.18
CA PHE A 43 -8.77 6.56 -0.75
C PHE A 43 -7.63 5.70 -1.31
N ILE A 44 -6.96 6.23 -2.32
CA ILE A 44 -5.64 5.83 -2.78
C ILE A 44 -4.73 7.05 -2.68
N LEU A 45 -3.49 6.83 -2.22
CA LEU A 45 -2.44 7.84 -2.22
C LEU A 45 -1.62 7.73 -3.50
N VAL A 46 -1.23 8.88 -4.03
CA VAL A 46 -0.30 8.99 -5.16
C VAL A 46 0.86 9.88 -4.75
N GLY A 47 2.07 9.33 -4.75
CA GLY A 47 3.29 10.12 -4.60
C GLY A 47 3.56 10.87 -5.91
N LEU A 48 3.59 12.19 -5.84
CA LEU A 48 3.83 13.06 -6.99
C LEU A 48 5.23 13.64 -6.87
N ASP A 49 6.14 13.15 -7.70
CA ASP A 49 7.51 13.65 -7.76
C ASP A 49 7.61 14.93 -8.59
N GLY A 50 8.39 15.86 -8.12
CA GLY A 50 8.66 17.13 -8.79
C GLY A 50 10.16 17.41 -8.93
N LYS A 51 11.04 16.42 -8.66
CA LYS A 51 12.49 16.59 -8.64
C LYS A 51 13.25 15.67 -9.59
N THR A 52 12.60 14.64 -10.16
CA THR A 52 13.21 13.79 -11.20
C THR A 52 12.39 13.91 -12.48
N PHE A 53 13.06 14.00 -13.61
CA PHE A 53 12.44 14.23 -14.92
C PHE A 53 13.05 13.29 -15.94
N PHE A 54 12.25 12.79 -16.86
CA PHE A 54 12.70 12.05 -18.03
C PHE A 54 12.45 12.90 -19.26
N ASP A 55 13.50 13.09 -20.06
CA ASP A 55 13.47 13.79 -21.32
C ASP A 55 14.17 12.94 -22.41
N PRO A 56 14.25 13.38 -23.69
CA PRO A 56 14.91 12.60 -24.74
C PRO A 56 16.36 12.20 -24.47
N ALA A 57 17.04 12.86 -23.55
CA ALA A 57 18.41 12.52 -23.14
C ALA A 57 18.45 11.52 -21.95
N GLY A 58 17.29 11.12 -21.40
CA GLY A 58 17.15 10.23 -20.25
C GLY A 58 16.75 10.94 -18.96
N GLY A 59 17.00 10.30 -17.82
CA GLY A 59 16.64 10.83 -16.51
C GLY A 59 17.58 11.95 -16.05
N ARG A 60 17.01 13.00 -15.42
CA ARG A 60 17.75 14.09 -14.77
C ARG A 60 17.10 14.54 -13.49
N ASN A 61 17.88 15.07 -12.57
CA ASN A 61 17.40 15.60 -11.29
C ASN A 61 17.29 17.12 -11.31
N GLY A 62 16.40 17.65 -10.47
CA GLY A 62 16.17 19.07 -10.22
C GLY A 62 16.03 19.37 -8.72
N PRO A 63 15.62 20.60 -8.35
CA PRO A 63 15.52 21.05 -6.96
C PRO A 63 14.42 20.33 -6.17
N ASN A 64 14.56 20.35 -4.84
CA ASN A 64 13.50 19.93 -3.91
C ASN A 64 12.33 20.93 -3.86
N GLY A 65 11.27 20.55 -3.12
CA GLY A 65 10.17 21.46 -2.77
C GLY A 65 9.03 21.50 -3.79
N HIS A 66 9.03 20.59 -4.77
CA HIS A 66 8.00 20.48 -5.79
C HIS A 66 7.20 19.17 -5.70
N ASP A 67 7.54 18.33 -4.74
CA ASP A 67 6.82 17.07 -4.51
C ASP A 67 5.50 17.33 -3.80
N SER A 68 4.58 16.41 -3.97
CA SER A 68 3.31 16.41 -3.26
C SER A 68 2.74 14.99 -3.17
N VAL A 69 1.72 14.82 -2.33
CA VAL A 69 0.94 13.58 -2.24
C VAL A 69 -0.49 13.89 -2.65
N GLY A 70 -0.94 13.25 -3.71
CA GLY A 70 -2.32 13.26 -4.16
C GLY A 70 -3.17 12.26 -3.39
N ILE A 71 -4.39 12.64 -3.05
CA ILE A 71 -5.40 11.77 -2.43
C ILE A 71 -6.53 11.61 -3.43
N LEU A 72 -6.74 10.38 -3.89
CA LEU A 72 -7.80 10.02 -4.82
C LEU A 72 -8.96 9.37 -4.09
N ASP A 73 -10.16 9.85 -4.34
CA ASP A 73 -11.41 9.18 -4.00
C ASP A 73 -11.72 8.15 -5.08
N VAL A 74 -11.81 6.88 -4.69
CA VAL A 74 -12.12 5.75 -5.56
C VAL A 74 -13.51 5.15 -5.23
N SER A 75 -14.44 5.94 -4.68
CA SER A 75 -15.82 5.51 -4.45
C SER A 75 -16.53 5.13 -5.76
N ASP A 76 -16.19 5.79 -6.86
CA ASP A 76 -16.45 5.34 -8.23
C ASP A 76 -15.15 4.78 -8.79
N GLU A 77 -14.98 3.45 -8.70
CA GLU A 77 -13.75 2.78 -9.09
C GLU A 77 -13.42 2.92 -10.58
N ALA A 78 -14.45 3.07 -11.42
CA ALA A 78 -14.26 3.30 -12.86
C ALA A 78 -13.79 4.74 -13.16
N ARG A 79 -14.05 5.68 -12.24
CA ARG A 79 -13.77 7.11 -12.40
C ARG A 79 -13.19 7.73 -11.15
N PRO A 80 -12.00 7.30 -10.72
CA PRO A 80 -11.31 7.87 -9.56
C PRO A 80 -11.09 9.37 -9.74
N ARG A 81 -11.10 10.12 -8.63
CA ARG A 81 -10.96 11.58 -8.68
C ARG A 81 -9.90 12.04 -7.69
N LEU A 82 -9.02 12.93 -8.12
CA LEU A 82 -8.12 13.65 -7.22
C LEU A 82 -8.95 14.64 -6.39
N VAL A 83 -9.01 14.43 -5.08
CA VAL A 83 -9.82 15.27 -4.16
C VAL A 83 -8.98 16.19 -3.30
N HIS A 84 -7.71 15.88 -3.11
CA HIS A 84 -6.80 16.73 -2.33
C HIS A 84 -5.36 16.50 -2.72
N THR A 85 -4.50 17.50 -2.48
CA THR A 85 -3.06 17.42 -2.68
C THR A 85 -2.35 18.09 -1.50
N LEU A 86 -1.37 17.40 -0.91
CA LEU A 86 -0.54 17.91 0.17
C LEU A 86 0.90 18.11 -0.32
N PRO A 87 1.50 19.31 -0.14
CA PRO A 87 2.91 19.52 -0.46
C PRO A 87 3.78 18.80 0.57
N LEU A 88 4.29 17.63 0.21
CA LEU A 88 5.13 16.78 1.02
C LEU A 88 6.22 16.16 0.17
N ASP A 89 7.46 16.19 0.66
CA ASP A 89 8.55 15.45 0.03
C ASP A 89 8.21 13.96 0.00
N ASN A 90 8.41 13.34 -1.15
CA ASN A 90 8.35 11.91 -1.36
C ASN A 90 9.40 11.52 -2.38
N SER A 91 9.39 10.30 -2.95
CA SER A 91 10.51 9.87 -3.76
C SER A 91 10.12 8.98 -4.92
N VAL A 92 10.90 9.09 -6.01
CA VAL A 92 10.95 8.13 -7.11
C VAL A 92 12.06 7.09 -6.93
N TYR A 93 12.98 7.29 -5.98
CA TYR A 93 14.12 6.39 -5.74
C TYR A 93 13.74 5.23 -4.81
N GLY A 94 13.59 4.07 -5.37
CA GLY A 94 13.14 2.86 -4.73
C GLY A 94 11.85 2.34 -5.36
N PRO A 95 11.38 1.14 -5.00
CA PRO A 95 10.15 0.62 -5.53
C PRO A 95 8.99 1.58 -5.20
N PRO A 96 8.04 1.74 -6.12
CA PRO A 96 6.94 2.68 -5.97
C PRO A 96 5.89 2.20 -4.94
N THR A 97 6.37 1.76 -3.78
CA THR A 97 5.62 1.23 -2.62
C THR A 97 5.90 2.00 -1.34
N ASN A 98 6.39 3.24 -1.46
CA ASN A 98 6.70 4.13 -0.33
C ASN A 98 5.47 4.80 0.31
N LEU A 99 4.28 4.35 -0.04
CA LEU A 99 2.99 4.82 0.46
C LEU A 99 2.17 3.66 1.02
N GLY A 100 1.44 3.91 2.11
CA GLY A 100 0.50 2.95 2.66
C GLY A 100 -0.66 3.64 3.37
N ILE A 101 -1.82 3.01 3.40
CA ILE A 101 -2.99 3.45 4.15
C ILE A 101 -3.31 2.40 5.21
N THR A 102 -3.55 2.84 6.45
CA THR A 102 -3.99 1.92 7.52
C THR A 102 -5.30 1.22 7.14
N PRO A 103 -5.52 -0.04 7.57
CA PRO A 103 -6.72 -0.82 7.20
C PRO A 103 -8.05 -0.13 7.53
N ASN A 104 -8.08 0.71 8.57
CA ASN A 104 -9.26 1.52 8.93
C ASN A 104 -9.42 2.78 8.05
N GLY A 105 -8.51 3.02 7.12
CA GLY A 105 -8.54 4.18 6.21
C GLY A 105 -8.21 5.53 6.85
N ARG A 106 -7.77 5.54 8.12
CA ARG A 106 -7.57 6.79 8.85
C ARG A 106 -6.25 7.48 8.57
N LEU A 107 -5.16 6.71 8.51
CA LEU A 107 -3.83 7.28 8.31
C LEU A 107 -3.25 6.87 6.96
N GLY A 108 -2.59 7.83 6.32
CA GLY A 108 -1.63 7.62 5.25
C GLY A 108 -0.20 7.74 5.77
N LEU A 109 0.65 6.78 5.42
CA LEU A 109 2.08 6.80 5.68
C LEU A 109 2.83 7.05 4.36
N VAL A 110 3.78 7.97 4.36
CA VAL A 110 4.52 8.39 3.17
C VAL A 110 6.00 8.50 3.50
N ALA A 111 6.83 7.65 2.91
CA ALA A 111 8.28 7.72 3.08
C ALA A 111 8.90 8.70 2.06
N SER A 112 9.84 9.51 2.55
CA SER A 112 10.71 10.36 1.73
C SER A 112 12.08 9.68 1.63
N SER A 113 12.40 9.08 0.48
CA SER A 113 13.63 8.32 0.32
C SER A 113 14.85 9.18 0.08
N VAL A 114 14.71 10.27 -0.69
CA VAL A 114 15.83 11.14 -1.04
C VAL A 114 15.42 12.61 -1.03
N LEU A 115 16.42 13.44 -0.70
CA LEU A 115 16.47 14.86 -1.01
C LEU A 115 17.51 15.10 -2.10
N MET A 116 17.38 16.17 -2.85
CA MET A 116 18.37 16.56 -3.83
C MET A 116 19.33 17.58 -3.23
N ARG A 117 20.62 17.37 -3.46
CA ARG A 117 21.70 18.31 -3.13
C ARG A 117 22.27 18.88 -4.41
N GLN A 118 22.42 20.20 -4.48
CA GLN A 118 23.07 20.86 -5.60
C GLN A 118 24.59 20.87 -5.45
N GLU A 119 25.27 20.47 -6.51
CA GLU A 119 26.74 20.60 -6.66
C GLU A 119 27.04 21.25 -8.01
N GLY A 120 27.50 22.48 -7.99
CA GLY A 120 27.62 23.28 -9.19
C GLY A 120 26.26 23.50 -9.86
N THR A 121 26.10 23.04 -11.09
CA THR A 121 24.81 23.10 -11.84
C THR A 121 24.02 21.82 -11.79
N ALA A 122 24.59 20.75 -11.21
CA ALA A 122 23.95 19.41 -11.13
C ALA A 122 23.26 19.16 -9.79
N TRP A 123 22.26 18.29 -9.79
CA TRP A 123 21.51 17.84 -8.61
C TRP A 123 21.72 16.36 -8.39
N TYR A 124 22.07 15.99 -7.16
CA TYR A 124 22.37 14.63 -6.75
C TYR A 124 21.43 14.19 -5.64
N ALA A 125 20.94 12.96 -5.75
CA ALA A 125 20.12 12.36 -4.71
C ALA A 125 20.97 12.07 -3.45
N GLN A 126 20.43 12.45 -2.29
CA GLN A 126 20.97 12.10 -0.97
C GLN A 126 19.90 11.39 -0.15
N PRO A 127 20.27 10.34 0.59
CA PRO A 127 19.31 9.64 1.45
C PRO A 127 18.63 10.57 2.44
N ASP A 128 17.31 10.51 2.48
CA ASP A 128 16.45 11.07 3.55
C ASP A 128 16.20 9.99 4.62
N ASP A 129 15.55 10.34 5.72
CA ASP A 129 15.16 9.44 6.80
C ASP A 129 13.78 9.76 7.39
N ARG A 130 12.90 10.42 6.61
CA ARG A 130 11.59 10.88 7.06
C ARG A 130 10.45 9.96 6.60
N LEU A 131 9.50 9.76 7.51
CA LEU A 131 8.19 9.18 7.23
C LEU A 131 7.13 10.19 7.66
N HIS A 132 6.30 10.63 6.73
CA HIS A 132 5.19 11.53 6.98
C HIS A 132 3.91 10.75 7.31
N VAL A 133 3.16 11.24 8.29
CA VAL A 133 1.88 10.67 8.73
C VAL A 133 0.77 11.67 8.40
N ILE A 134 -0.20 11.24 7.60
CA ILE A 134 -1.33 12.04 7.14
C ILE A 134 -2.59 11.54 7.84
N ASP A 135 -3.36 12.42 8.48
CA ASP A 135 -4.72 12.11 8.94
C ASP A 135 -5.69 12.29 7.75
N LEU A 136 -6.09 11.17 7.16
CA LEU A 136 -7.02 11.12 6.03
C LEU A 136 -8.47 11.33 6.44
N ALA A 137 -8.79 11.19 7.74
CA ALA A 137 -10.12 11.45 8.28
C ALA A 137 -10.36 12.93 8.57
N ALA A 138 -9.30 13.75 8.61
CA ALA A 138 -9.44 15.20 8.71
C ALA A 138 -10.04 15.79 7.41
N VAL A 139 -10.77 16.89 7.54
CA VAL A 139 -11.38 17.60 6.40
C VAL A 139 -10.87 19.05 6.41
N PRO A 140 -9.97 19.42 5.49
CA PRO A 140 -9.26 18.55 4.53
C PRO A 140 -8.23 17.61 5.20
N PRO A 141 -7.80 16.53 4.52
CA PRO A 141 -6.68 15.70 4.96
C PRO A 141 -5.42 16.53 5.23
N ARG A 142 -4.65 16.16 6.27
CA ARG A 142 -3.49 16.97 6.69
C ARG A 142 -2.35 16.15 7.25
N LEU A 143 -1.13 16.66 7.12
CA LEU A 143 0.03 16.15 7.83
C LEU A 143 -0.17 16.32 9.35
N VAL A 144 0.05 15.28 10.14
CA VAL A 144 -0.04 15.33 11.60
C VAL A 144 1.29 15.10 12.28
N GLU A 145 2.19 14.33 11.66
CA GLU A 145 3.48 14.02 12.25
C GLU A 145 4.50 13.68 11.15
N THR A 146 5.78 13.86 11.46
CA THR A 146 6.89 13.33 10.68
C THR A 146 7.79 12.54 11.63
N VAL A 147 7.97 11.27 11.33
CA VAL A 147 8.72 10.30 12.15
C VAL A 147 10.05 10.00 11.48
N LYS A 148 11.11 9.87 12.29
CA LYS A 148 12.41 9.43 11.81
C LYS A 148 12.47 7.91 11.68
N VAL A 149 12.96 7.45 10.53
CA VAL A 149 13.17 6.03 10.19
C VAL A 149 14.62 5.79 9.77
N GLY A 150 14.94 4.67 9.16
CA GLY A 150 16.27 4.42 8.63
C GLY A 150 16.56 5.20 7.33
N ARG A 151 17.81 5.16 6.87
CA ARG A 151 18.28 5.91 5.69
C ARG A 151 17.69 5.36 4.40
N GLN A 152 17.22 6.24 3.55
CA GLN A 152 16.59 5.95 2.26
C GLN A 152 15.38 5.02 2.43
N PRO A 153 14.33 5.44 3.20
CA PRO A 153 13.14 4.63 3.38
C PRO A 153 12.40 4.49 2.04
N SER A 154 12.00 3.29 1.71
CA SER A 154 11.49 2.90 0.40
C SER A 154 10.13 2.20 0.54
N GLY A 155 10.09 0.88 0.62
CA GLY A 155 8.82 0.17 0.77
C GLY A 155 8.22 0.27 2.15
N ILE A 156 6.89 0.41 2.23
CA ILE A 156 6.10 0.41 3.47
C ILE A 156 5.10 -0.74 3.42
N ALA A 157 4.97 -1.44 4.53
CA ALA A 157 3.86 -2.36 4.77
C ALA A 157 3.21 -2.08 6.12
N ILE A 158 1.89 -2.21 6.20
CA ILE A 158 1.11 -2.08 7.43
C ILE A 158 0.41 -3.41 7.67
N ASP A 159 0.47 -3.92 8.89
CA ASP A 159 -0.18 -5.18 9.24
C ASP A 159 -1.71 -5.08 9.18
N ARG A 160 -2.39 -6.21 9.11
CA ARG A 160 -3.87 -6.25 9.04
C ARG A 160 -4.58 -5.62 10.24
N SER A 161 -3.94 -5.60 11.41
CA SER A 161 -4.50 -4.94 12.59
C SER A 161 -4.43 -3.41 12.50
N GLY A 162 -3.52 -2.90 11.68
CA GLY A 162 -3.18 -1.48 11.59
C GLY A 162 -2.36 -0.99 12.77
N GLY A 163 -1.84 -1.89 13.63
CA GLY A 163 -1.06 -1.55 14.82
C GLY A 163 0.45 -1.58 14.62
N LEU A 164 0.90 -2.25 13.58
CA LEU A 164 2.32 -2.41 13.25
C LEU A 164 2.58 -1.99 11.80
N ALA A 165 3.68 -1.29 11.56
CA ALA A 165 4.17 -1.03 10.21
C ALA A 165 5.67 -1.31 10.11
N LEU A 166 6.10 -1.71 8.93
CA LEU A 166 7.49 -1.95 8.58
C LEU A 166 7.89 -1.02 7.44
N VAL A 167 9.08 -0.45 7.53
CA VAL A 167 9.67 0.40 6.49
C VAL A 167 11.01 -0.17 6.07
N ALA A 168 11.14 -0.53 4.80
CA ALA A 168 12.39 -0.97 4.21
C ALA A 168 13.30 0.24 3.96
N ASN A 169 14.52 0.24 4.46
CA ASN A 169 15.51 1.31 4.36
C ASN A 169 16.65 0.85 3.46
N ARG A 170 16.68 1.31 2.20
CA ARG A 170 17.65 0.80 1.21
C ARG A 170 19.10 1.02 1.63
N GLU A 171 19.53 2.26 1.76
CA GLU A 171 20.90 2.57 2.14
C GLU A 171 21.20 2.20 3.60
N GLY A 172 20.18 2.24 4.45
CA GLY A 172 20.28 1.77 5.84
C GLY A 172 20.42 0.27 5.99
N ARG A 173 20.22 -0.52 4.92
CA ARG A 173 20.26 -2.00 4.91
C ARG A 173 19.44 -2.63 6.02
N SER A 174 18.32 -2.00 6.33
CA SER A 174 17.56 -2.31 7.54
C SER A 174 16.06 -2.21 7.31
N VAL A 175 15.29 -2.71 8.26
CA VAL A 175 13.86 -2.50 8.34
C VAL A 175 13.53 -1.76 9.63
N THR A 176 12.87 -0.61 9.54
CA THR A 176 12.34 0.11 10.70
C THR A 176 10.99 -0.48 11.09
N VAL A 177 10.81 -0.74 12.39
CA VAL A 177 9.58 -1.23 13.00
C VAL A 177 8.86 -0.06 13.65
N LEU A 178 7.59 0.15 13.29
CA LEU A 178 6.75 1.23 13.80
C LEU A 178 5.51 0.67 14.46
N THR A 179 5.10 1.27 15.58
CA THR A 179 3.78 1.05 16.18
C THR A 179 2.85 2.20 15.82
N ILE A 180 1.56 1.87 15.62
CA ILE A 180 0.49 2.81 15.28
C ILE A 180 -0.60 2.72 16.34
N ALA A 181 -0.90 3.84 17.00
CA ALA A 181 -1.96 3.94 18.00
C ALA A 181 -2.76 5.24 17.80
N GLY A 182 -3.99 5.11 17.29
CA GLY A 182 -4.79 6.27 16.90
C GLY A 182 -4.16 7.03 15.75
N THR A 183 -3.66 8.25 15.99
CA THR A 183 -2.91 9.06 15.03
C THR A 183 -1.42 9.15 15.34
N THR A 184 -0.96 8.46 16.37
CA THR A 184 0.44 8.47 16.80
C THR A 184 1.20 7.30 16.17
N VAL A 185 2.32 7.59 15.52
CA VAL A 185 3.23 6.61 14.93
C VAL A 185 4.59 6.73 15.62
N ARG A 186 5.16 5.60 16.05
CA ARG A 186 6.45 5.61 16.77
C ARG A 186 7.38 4.54 16.27
N THR A 187 8.63 4.91 16.03
CA THR A 187 9.73 3.98 15.78
C THR A 187 10.05 3.23 17.08
N VAL A 188 10.01 1.90 17.04
CA VAL A 188 10.32 1.05 18.20
C VAL A 188 11.60 0.24 18.01
N ALA A 189 11.99 -0.07 16.78
CA ALA A 189 13.22 -0.79 16.48
C ALA A 189 13.67 -0.52 15.04
N THR A 190 14.95 -0.80 14.78
CA THR A 190 15.54 -0.90 13.44
C THR A 190 16.33 -2.20 13.37
N ILE A 191 15.99 -3.05 12.40
CA ILE A 191 16.53 -4.41 12.26
C ILE A 191 17.47 -4.43 11.06
N ASP A 192 18.73 -4.79 11.29
CA ASP A 192 19.68 -5.02 10.19
C ASP A 192 19.24 -6.25 9.38
N VAL A 193 19.19 -6.12 8.07
CA VAL A 193 18.86 -7.21 7.14
C VAL A 193 20.03 -7.56 6.21
N GLY A 194 21.15 -6.85 6.35
CA GLY A 194 22.42 -7.17 5.71
C GLY A 194 22.55 -6.75 4.25
N ASP A 195 21.48 -6.21 3.63
CA ASP A 195 21.46 -5.77 2.23
C ASP A 195 20.48 -4.62 2.00
N GLU A 196 20.53 -3.99 0.82
CA GLU A 196 19.60 -2.94 0.42
C GLU A 196 18.15 -3.45 0.46
N ALA A 197 17.41 -3.02 1.49
CA ALA A 197 15.99 -3.36 1.64
C ALA A 197 15.15 -2.50 0.71
N ALA A 198 14.61 -3.07 -0.38
CA ALA A 198 13.80 -2.34 -1.35
C ALA A 198 12.33 -2.29 -0.94
N ALA A 199 11.72 -3.43 -0.69
CA ALA A 199 10.32 -3.56 -0.31
C ALA A 199 10.16 -4.49 0.89
N VAL A 200 9.02 -4.38 1.58
CA VAL A 200 8.63 -5.25 2.68
C VAL A 200 7.14 -5.57 2.56
N ALA A 201 6.74 -6.79 2.94
CA ALA A 201 5.34 -7.20 2.96
C ALA A 201 5.07 -8.16 4.12
N PHE A 202 3.96 -7.98 4.83
CA PHE A 202 3.53 -8.91 5.88
C PHE A 202 2.92 -10.19 5.28
N ALA A 203 3.19 -11.33 5.89
CA ALA A 203 2.30 -12.46 5.79
C ALA A 203 0.99 -12.16 6.54
N PRO A 204 -0.16 -12.68 6.06
CA PRO A 204 -1.47 -12.31 6.64
C PRO A 204 -1.67 -12.73 8.10
N ASP A 205 -0.88 -13.69 8.60
CA ASP A 205 -0.90 -14.15 9.98
C ASP A 205 -0.27 -13.14 10.97
N GLY A 206 0.42 -12.12 10.44
CA GLY A 206 1.13 -11.09 11.21
C GLY A 206 2.36 -11.61 11.97
N ARG A 207 2.72 -12.90 11.82
CA ARG A 207 3.86 -13.53 12.49
C ARG A 207 5.13 -13.52 11.65
N ARG A 208 4.99 -13.25 10.36
CA ARG A 208 6.10 -13.14 9.41
C ARG A 208 5.92 -11.92 8.51
N ALA A 209 7.06 -11.43 8.02
CA ALA A 209 7.12 -10.54 6.90
C ALA A 209 8.28 -10.96 5.99
N PHE A 210 8.23 -10.46 4.77
CA PHE A 210 9.29 -10.68 3.78
C PHE A 210 9.92 -9.34 3.43
N VAL A 211 11.21 -9.37 3.10
CA VAL A 211 11.97 -8.19 2.68
C VAL A 211 12.73 -8.48 1.39
N ALA A 212 12.54 -7.64 0.37
CA ALA A 212 13.28 -7.69 -0.88
C ALA A 212 14.69 -7.15 -0.65
N LYS A 213 15.71 -8.01 -0.75
CA LYS A 213 17.14 -7.69 -0.62
C LYS A 213 17.72 -7.48 -2.02
N ASN A 214 17.70 -6.22 -2.46
CA ASN A 214 17.87 -5.85 -3.86
C ASN A 214 19.20 -6.30 -4.48
N LYS A 215 20.34 -5.96 -3.86
CA LYS A 215 21.67 -6.28 -4.42
C LYS A 215 22.03 -7.75 -4.32
N ALA A 216 21.57 -8.41 -3.26
CA ALA A 216 21.80 -9.85 -3.08
C ALA A 216 20.90 -10.74 -3.93
N ALA A 217 19.89 -10.17 -4.63
CA ALA A 217 18.87 -10.91 -5.35
C ALA A 217 18.20 -11.99 -4.47
N LYS A 218 17.77 -11.59 -3.26
CA LYS A 218 17.17 -12.49 -2.26
C LYS A 218 15.87 -11.94 -1.72
N LEU A 219 14.99 -12.86 -1.35
CA LEU A 219 13.86 -12.58 -0.46
C LEU A 219 14.27 -13.00 0.95
N GLY A 220 14.36 -12.05 1.87
CA GLY A 220 14.63 -12.31 3.29
C GLY A 220 13.34 -12.55 4.06
N VAL A 221 13.44 -13.29 5.16
CA VAL A 221 12.31 -13.59 6.06
C VAL A 221 12.52 -12.86 7.38
N LEU A 222 11.46 -12.24 7.87
CA LEU A 222 11.37 -11.64 9.19
C LEU A 222 10.39 -12.43 10.05
N SER A 223 10.77 -12.82 11.26
CA SER A 223 9.86 -13.35 12.28
C SER A 223 9.35 -12.21 13.15
N ILE A 224 8.07 -12.31 13.57
CA ILE A 224 7.36 -11.26 14.30
C ILE A 224 6.65 -11.87 15.51
N ASP A 225 6.93 -11.32 16.69
CA ASP A 225 6.24 -11.61 17.95
C ASP A 225 5.89 -10.28 18.63
N GLY A 226 4.62 -9.85 18.46
CA GLY A 226 4.17 -8.51 18.83
C GLY A 226 4.97 -7.42 18.10
N THR A 227 5.74 -6.62 18.83
CA THR A 227 6.65 -5.59 18.26
C THR A 227 8.09 -6.09 18.09
N GLN A 228 8.38 -7.32 18.46
CA GLN A 228 9.70 -7.94 18.31
C GLN A 228 9.82 -8.50 16.89
N VAL A 229 10.68 -7.90 16.09
CA VAL A 229 10.96 -8.33 14.72
C VAL A 229 12.41 -8.79 14.64
N ARG A 230 12.66 -9.92 13.97
CA ARG A 230 14.00 -10.48 13.80
C ARG A 230 14.22 -10.92 12.36
N SER A 231 15.43 -10.72 11.84
CA SER A 231 15.83 -11.21 10.52
C SER A 231 16.26 -12.67 10.62
N GLU A 232 15.58 -13.53 9.89
CA GLU A 232 15.86 -14.98 9.82
C GLU A 232 16.75 -15.29 8.61
N THR A 233 18.01 -14.85 8.67
CA THR A 233 18.96 -14.93 7.54
C THR A 233 19.17 -16.35 7.01
N GLY A 234 18.99 -17.39 7.85
CA GLY A 234 19.02 -18.79 7.43
C GLY A 234 17.84 -19.22 6.56
N LEU A 235 16.80 -18.38 6.43
CA LEU A 235 15.64 -18.59 5.58
C LEU A 235 15.64 -17.71 4.31
N ASP A 236 16.67 -16.88 4.12
CA ASP A 236 16.82 -16.12 2.88
C ASP A 236 16.83 -17.06 1.68
N LEU A 237 16.09 -16.72 0.64
CA LEU A 237 16.01 -17.52 -0.59
C LEU A 237 16.37 -16.68 -1.82
N PRO A 238 17.10 -17.25 -2.80
CA PRO A 238 17.41 -16.55 -4.03
C PRO A 238 16.15 -16.32 -4.85
N VAL A 239 16.03 -15.13 -5.45
CA VAL A 239 15.01 -14.73 -6.40
C VAL A 239 15.66 -14.14 -7.64
N GLY A 240 14.92 -13.50 -8.53
CA GLY A 240 15.52 -12.85 -9.69
C GLY A 240 16.40 -11.64 -9.33
N PRO A 241 17.36 -11.27 -10.21
CA PRO A 241 18.22 -10.11 -10.03
C PRO A 241 17.42 -8.80 -9.93
N GLY A 242 17.93 -7.86 -9.13
CA GLY A 242 17.25 -6.57 -8.96
C GLY A 242 15.88 -6.70 -8.31
N VAL A 243 15.71 -7.60 -7.33
CA VAL A 243 14.42 -7.74 -6.64
C VAL A 243 13.98 -6.40 -6.05
N TYR A 244 12.76 -5.96 -6.42
CA TYR A 244 12.30 -4.60 -6.21
C TYR A 244 10.89 -4.55 -5.60
N GLY A 245 9.85 -4.92 -6.37
CA GLY A 245 8.48 -5.05 -5.87
C GLY A 245 8.26 -6.33 -5.07
N LEU A 246 7.34 -6.32 -4.12
CA LEU A 246 6.99 -7.46 -3.27
C LEU A 246 5.53 -7.38 -2.83
N ALA A 247 4.79 -8.46 -2.99
CA ALA A 247 3.44 -8.61 -2.42
C ALA A 247 3.18 -10.05 -1.99
N VAL A 248 2.23 -10.23 -1.06
CA VAL A 248 1.81 -11.54 -0.53
C VAL A 248 0.29 -11.67 -0.72
N THR A 249 -0.17 -12.84 -1.15
CA THR A 249 -1.61 -13.11 -1.32
C THR A 249 -2.37 -12.97 0.01
N PRO A 250 -3.66 -12.59 -0.02
CA PRO A 250 -4.47 -12.42 1.19
C PRO A 250 -4.60 -13.68 2.07
N ASP A 251 -4.42 -14.88 1.51
CA ASP A 251 -4.38 -16.16 2.23
C ASP A 251 -2.97 -16.53 2.72
N GLY A 252 -1.94 -15.80 2.25
CA GLY A 252 -0.55 -16.05 2.62
C GLY A 252 0.12 -17.21 1.88
N ALA A 253 -0.55 -17.83 0.92
CA ALA A 253 -0.03 -19.00 0.22
C ALA A 253 1.10 -18.65 -0.75
N VAL A 254 1.01 -17.52 -1.42
CA VAL A 254 1.95 -17.08 -2.45
C VAL A 254 2.51 -15.70 -2.13
N ALA A 255 3.81 -15.52 -2.30
CA ALA A 255 4.46 -14.23 -2.43
C ALA A 255 4.99 -14.07 -3.86
N LEU A 256 4.93 -12.84 -4.36
CA LEU A 256 5.47 -12.45 -5.66
C LEU A 256 6.52 -11.38 -5.50
N THR A 257 7.64 -11.50 -6.24
CA THR A 257 8.62 -10.43 -6.34
C THR A 257 8.75 -9.97 -7.80
N GLY A 258 8.70 -8.66 -8.04
CA GLY A 258 9.15 -8.07 -9.29
C GLY A 258 10.66 -7.91 -9.26
N ASN A 259 11.34 -8.39 -10.27
CA ASN A 259 12.80 -8.35 -10.38
C ASN A 259 13.15 -7.53 -11.61
N THR A 260 13.77 -6.36 -11.42
CA THR A 260 14.02 -5.36 -12.47
C THR A 260 15.24 -5.67 -13.34
N GLY A 261 15.93 -6.79 -13.06
CA GLY A 261 17.15 -7.14 -13.78
C GLY A 261 18.35 -6.26 -13.42
N PRO A 262 19.32 -6.13 -14.34
CA PRO A 262 20.50 -5.30 -14.15
C PRO A 262 20.19 -3.81 -14.27
N GLU A 263 20.98 -2.98 -13.62
CA GLU A 263 20.99 -1.53 -13.78
C GLU A 263 22.31 -1.06 -14.39
N PRO A 264 22.30 -0.34 -15.52
CA PRO A 264 21.13 0.03 -16.32
C PRO A 264 20.48 -1.18 -17.01
N SER A 265 19.19 -1.04 -17.41
CA SER A 265 18.49 -2.06 -18.16
C SER A 265 19.24 -2.48 -19.40
N ASP A 266 19.28 -3.78 -19.68
CA ASP A 266 19.89 -4.37 -20.87
C ASP A 266 18.88 -4.63 -22.01
N GLY A 267 17.61 -4.25 -21.80
CA GLY A 267 16.52 -4.40 -22.78
C GLY A 267 15.97 -5.83 -22.90
N HIS A 268 16.45 -6.76 -22.09
CA HIS A 268 15.91 -8.13 -22.04
C HIS A 268 14.71 -8.24 -21.11
N ALA A 269 13.96 -9.32 -21.26
CA ALA A 269 12.83 -9.60 -20.38
C ALA A 269 13.31 -10.04 -18.99
N ASP A 270 12.87 -9.32 -18.00
CA ASP A 270 13.04 -9.62 -16.59
C ASP A 270 11.88 -10.46 -16.04
N THR A 271 11.90 -10.75 -14.74
CA THR A 271 11.04 -11.78 -14.18
C THR A 271 10.19 -11.32 -13.00
N VAL A 272 9.10 -12.04 -12.78
CA VAL A 272 8.43 -12.16 -11.49
C VAL A 272 8.79 -13.51 -10.90
N SER A 273 9.35 -13.55 -9.69
CA SER A 273 9.53 -14.82 -8.97
C SER A 273 8.25 -15.15 -8.20
N VAL A 274 7.86 -16.44 -8.26
CA VAL A 274 6.71 -17.00 -7.55
C VAL A 274 7.21 -17.81 -6.37
N ILE A 275 6.79 -17.47 -5.17
CA ILE A 275 7.24 -18.09 -3.93
C ILE A 275 6.05 -18.70 -3.21
N ARG A 276 6.12 -20.02 -2.91
CA ARG A 276 5.23 -20.65 -1.93
C ARG A 276 5.62 -20.15 -0.56
N ALA A 277 4.73 -19.42 0.13
CA ALA A 277 5.03 -18.66 1.33
C ALA A 277 4.41 -19.23 2.61
N ASP A 278 3.44 -20.15 2.52
CA ASP A 278 2.67 -20.70 3.63
C ASP A 278 3.41 -21.75 4.49
N GLY A 279 4.49 -22.35 3.96
CA GLY A 279 5.29 -23.32 4.69
C GLY A 279 6.17 -22.71 5.78
N THR A 280 6.81 -23.58 6.60
CA THR A 280 7.83 -23.17 7.58
C THR A 280 9.06 -22.55 6.91
N ARG A 281 9.36 -22.98 5.68
CA ARG A 281 10.37 -22.41 4.80
C ARG A 281 9.71 -22.02 3.49
N PRO A 282 9.80 -20.75 3.09
CA PRO A 282 9.34 -20.32 1.78
C PRO A 282 10.23 -20.97 0.69
N VAL A 283 9.64 -21.23 -0.48
CA VAL A 283 10.32 -21.87 -1.61
C VAL A 283 9.95 -21.16 -2.90
N VAL A 284 10.94 -20.77 -3.70
CA VAL A 284 10.70 -20.30 -5.08
C VAL A 284 10.24 -21.49 -5.92
N ILE A 285 9.07 -21.35 -6.51
CA ILE A 285 8.45 -22.43 -7.31
C ILE A 285 8.45 -22.11 -8.81
N ASP A 286 8.60 -20.84 -9.19
CA ASP A 286 8.65 -20.43 -10.59
C ASP A 286 9.30 -19.05 -10.77
N HIS A 287 9.71 -18.76 -12.02
CA HIS A 287 10.14 -17.44 -12.50
C HIS A 287 9.45 -17.17 -13.85
N LEU A 288 8.58 -16.14 -13.88
CA LEU A 288 7.83 -15.77 -15.07
C LEU A 288 8.51 -14.61 -15.78
N GLY A 289 8.80 -14.76 -17.07
CA GLY A 289 9.22 -13.64 -17.89
C GLY A 289 8.07 -12.65 -18.09
N ILE A 290 8.29 -11.38 -17.73
CA ILE A 290 7.25 -10.34 -17.73
C ILE A 290 7.52 -9.25 -18.77
N GLY A 291 8.75 -8.94 -19.01
CA GLY A 291 9.22 -7.84 -19.86
C GLY A 291 10.31 -7.06 -19.14
N ASP A 292 10.93 -6.11 -19.82
CA ASP A 292 12.03 -5.33 -19.30
C ASP A 292 11.56 -4.40 -18.17
N THR A 293 12.22 -4.47 -17.03
CA THR A 293 12.01 -3.66 -15.82
C THR A 293 10.57 -3.74 -15.27
N PRO A 294 10.14 -4.88 -14.70
CA PRO A 294 8.90 -4.98 -13.94
C PRO A 294 9.05 -4.30 -12.57
N GLU A 295 8.65 -3.06 -12.44
CA GLU A 295 9.03 -2.19 -11.33
C GLU A 295 8.11 -2.27 -10.13
N SER A 296 6.81 -2.37 -10.37
CA SER A 296 5.80 -2.42 -9.31
C SER A 296 4.83 -3.56 -9.56
N LEU A 297 4.36 -4.17 -8.47
CA LEU A 297 3.33 -5.19 -8.52
C LEU A 297 2.33 -5.05 -7.37
N ALA A 298 1.09 -5.44 -7.64
CA ALA A 298 0.01 -5.51 -6.65
C ALA A 298 -0.77 -6.80 -6.83
N ILE A 299 -1.32 -7.33 -5.73
CA ILE A 299 -2.23 -8.48 -5.75
C ILE A 299 -3.65 -8.00 -5.51
N ALA A 300 -4.61 -8.55 -6.25
CA ALA A 300 -6.02 -8.24 -6.10
C ALA A 300 -6.54 -8.65 -4.71
N PRO A 301 -7.56 -7.96 -4.15
CA PRO A 301 -8.11 -8.27 -2.83
C PRO A 301 -8.61 -9.71 -2.68
N ASP A 302 -9.04 -10.36 -3.77
CA ASP A 302 -9.47 -11.76 -3.79
C ASP A 302 -8.32 -12.78 -3.88
N GLY A 303 -7.08 -12.31 -4.09
CA GLY A 303 -5.88 -13.12 -4.22
C GLY A 303 -5.75 -13.91 -5.54
N ARG A 304 -6.66 -13.73 -6.49
CA ARG A 304 -6.69 -14.50 -7.74
C ARG A 304 -5.91 -13.88 -8.88
N HIS A 305 -5.63 -12.60 -8.78
CA HIS A 305 -4.87 -11.86 -9.80
C HIS A 305 -3.76 -11.05 -9.17
N ALA A 306 -2.73 -10.81 -9.96
CA ALA A 306 -1.73 -9.79 -9.70
C ALA A 306 -1.54 -8.94 -10.96
N ALA A 307 -1.24 -7.67 -10.76
CA ALA A 307 -0.92 -6.75 -11.84
C ALA A 307 0.52 -6.25 -11.66
N VAL A 308 1.25 -6.13 -12.77
CA VAL A 308 2.66 -5.72 -12.80
C VAL A 308 2.82 -4.55 -13.77
N SER A 309 3.42 -3.46 -13.32
CA SER A 309 3.84 -2.36 -14.21
C SER A 309 5.21 -2.69 -14.80
N VAL A 310 5.34 -2.56 -16.12
CA VAL A 310 6.55 -2.88 -16.89
C VAL A 310 6.99 -1.65 -17.64
N VAL A 311 8.20 -1.14 -17.35
CA VAL A 311 8.72 0.12 -17.92
C VAL A 311 9.13 -0.03 -19.38
N ARG A 312 9.63 -1.20 -19.78
CA ARG A 312 10.01 -1.54 -21.15
C ARG A 312 11.04 -0.59 -21.78
N GLY A 313 11.99 -0.11 -20.99
CA GLY A 313 12.99 0.82 -21.49
C GLY A 313 12.47 2.23 -21.80
N ALA A 314 11.24 2.59 -21.37
CA ALA A 314 10.68 3.93 -21.58
C ALA A 314 11.42 5.03 -20.83
N SER A 315 12.28 4.69 -19.86
CA SER A 315 13.17 5.60 -19.14
C SER A 315 14.53 5.81 -19.81
N ALA A 316 14.86 5.01 -20.84
CA ALA A 316 16.13 5.12 -21.56
C ALA A 316 16.17 6.33 -22.49
N PRO A 317 17.36 6.84 -22.86
CA PRO A 317 17.48 7.90 -23.87
C PRO A 317 16.82 7.50 -25.20
N HIS A 318 16.14 8.47 -25.84
CA HIS A 318 15.51 8.24 -27.13
C HIS A 318 16.53 7.80 -28.17
N GLY A 319 16.21 6.77 -28.94
CA GLY A 319 17.09 6.21 -29.97
C GLY A 319 18.17 5.27 -29.44
N SER A 320 18.26 5.03 -28.14
CA SER A 320 19.11 3.97 -27.59
C SER A 320 18.54 2.58 -27.89
N PRO A 321 19.38 1.53 -27.98
CA PRO A 321 18.89 0.17 -28.07
C PRO A 321 17.94 -0.16 -26.90
N GLY A 322 16.81 -0.80 -27.20
CA GLY A 322 15.82 -1.16 -26.18
C GLY A 322 14.85 -0.04 -25.81
N TYR A 323 15.05 1.22 -26.25
CA TYR A 323 14.07 2.28 -26.01
C TYR A 323 12.71 1.95 -26.63
N THR A 324 11.65 2.09 -25.83
CA THR A 324 10.26 2.08 -26.28
C THR A 324 9.53 3.30 -25.72
N PRO A 325 8.58 3.90 -26.46
CA PRO A 325 7.93 5.12 -26.00
C PRO A 325 6.98 4.89 -24.82
N ASN A 326 6.53 3.65 -24.61
CA ASN A 326 5.48 3.32 -23.65
C ASN A 326 5.81 2.04 -22.87
N GLY A 327 5.38 2.02 -21.61
CA GLY A 327 5.36 0.84 -20.78
C GLY A 327 4.14 -0.06 -21.02
N ALA A 328 3.92 -1.01 -20.14
CA ALA A 328 2.78 -1.91 -20.17
C ALA A 328 2.29 -2.25 -18.76
N VAL A 329 1.09 -2.80 -18.69
CA VAL A 329 0.53 -3.48 -17.52
C VAL A 329 0.32 -4.93 -17.87
N ALA A 330 0.97 -5.84 -17.15
CA ALA A 330 0.74 -7.27 -17.26
C ALA A 330 -0.23 -7.74 -16.18
N LEU A 331 -1.20 -8.59 -16.52
CA LEU A 331 -2.07 -9.28 -15.59
C LEU A 331 -1.62 -10.72 -15.44
N LEU A 332 -1.50 -11.16 -14.20
CA LEU A 332 -1.20 -12.53 -13.82
C LEU A 332 -2.42 -13.14 -13.16
N SER A 333 -2.74 -14.40 -13.45
CA SER A 333 -3.68 -15.20 -12.67
C SER A 333 -2.92 -16.05 -11.64
N ILE A 334 -3.51 -16.19 -10.45
CA ILE A 334 -2.99 -16.98 -9.34
C ILE A 334 -4.01 -18.10 -9.06
N ALA A 335 -3.62 -19.33 -9.32
CA ALA A 335 -4.48 -20.49 -9.09
C ALA A 335 -4.44 -20.92 -7.60
N PRO A 336 -5.47 -21.64 -7.10
CA PRO A 336 -5.53 -22.10 -5.71
C PRO A 336 -4.37 -23.02 -5.29
N ASP A 337 -3.71 -23.68 -6.25
CA ASP A 337 -2.52 -24.51 -6.02
C ASP A 337 -1.21 -23.71 -6.00
N GLY A 338 -1.29 -22.38 -6.13
CA GLY A 338 -0.15 -21.47 -6.15
C GLY A 338 0.51 -21.31 -7.51
N GLN A 339 0.00 -21.95 -8.57
CA GLN A 339 0.50 -21.67 -9.93
C GLN A 339 0.13 -20.25 -10.36
N VAL A 340 1.09 -19.57 -10.99
CA VAL A 340 0.91 -18.21 -11.50
C VAL A 340 1.17 -18.21 -13.01
N ARG A 341 0.33 -17.50 -13.76
CA ARG A 341 0.46 -17.39 -15.22
C ARG A 341 0.19 -15.97 -15.66
N ARG A 342 0.93 -15.49 -16.64
CA ARG A 342 0.59 -14.28 -17.36
C ARG A 342 -0.61 -14.55 -18.28
N VAL A 343 -1.70 -13.81 -18.10
CA VAL A 343 -2.97 -14.04 -18.82
C VAL A 343 -3.33 -12.90 -19.76
N ALA A 344 -2.93 -11.67 -19.45
CA ALA A 344 -3.21 -10.50 -20.29
C ALA A 344 -2.12 -9.43 -20.18
N GLU A 345 -2.14 -8.51 -21.12
CA GLU A 345 -1.32 -7.31 -21.13
C GLU A 345 -2.07 -6.18 -21.81
N ALA A 346 -1.90 -4.96 -21.31
CA ALA A 346 -2.39 -3.73 -21.92
C ALA A 346 -1.27 -2.68 -22.02
N PRO A 347 -1.27 -1.81 -23.04
CA PRO A 347 -0.34 -0.71 -23.12
C PRO A 347 -0.57 0.29 -22.00
N ALA A 348 0.50 0.91 -21.52
CA ALA A 348 0.47 1.99 -20.53
C ALA A 348 1.22 3.22 -21.06
N GLY A 349 1.28 4.30 -20.27
CA GLY A 349 2.06 5.49 -20.62
C GLY A 349 3.57 5.30 -20.46
N ALA A 350 4.33 6.35 -20.71
CA ALA A 350 5.78 6.33 -20.58
C ALA A 350 6.20 6.29 -19.10
N VAL A 351 7.15 5.41 -18.77
CA VAL A 351 7.68 5.20 -17.42
C VAL A 351 6.56 4.91 -16.44
N THR A 352 6.04 3.69 -16.48
CA THR A 352 4.97 3.24 -15.54
C THR A 352 5.50 3.13 -14.12
N GLN A 353 4.89 3.85 -13.16
CA GLN A 353 5.32 3.92 -11.77
C GLN A 353 4.15 3.75 -10.82
N GLY A 354 4.24 2.74 -9.95
CA GLY A 354 3.18 2.43 -9.01
C GLY A 354 1.98 1.75 -9.67
N ILE A 355 1.43 0.77 -8.98
CA ILE A 355 0.26 0.01 -9.40
C ILE A 355 -0.53 -0.42 -8.17
N VAL A 356 -1.85 -0.29 -8.20
CA VAL A 356 -2.74 -0.79 -7.14
C VAL A 356 -4.05 -1.29 -7.75
N PHE A 357 -4.68 -2.25 -7.11
CA PHE A 357 -6.06 -2.63 -7.41
C PHE A 357 -7.05 -1.69 -6.72
N SER A 358 -8.23 -1.57 -7.29
CA SER A 358 -9.40 -0.98 -6.62
C SER A 358 -9.85 -1.88 -5.46
N PRO A 359 -10.66 -1.35 -4.52
CA PRO A 359 -11.19 -2.14 -3.40
C PRO A 359 -11.99 -3.38 -3.80
N SER A 360 -12.70 -3.36 -4.93
CA SER A 360 -13.41 -4.54 -5.47
C SER A 360 -12.47 -5.54 -6.15
N GLY A 361 -11.30 -5.09 -6.63
CA GLY A 361 -10.43 -5.85 -7.51
C GLY A 361 -10.79 -5.78 -9.00
N ASP A 362 -11.87 -5.08 -9.36
CA ASP A 362 -12.36 -4.99 -10.74
C ASP A 362 -11.56 -3.99 -11.59
N TYR A 363 -10.77 -3.14 -10.95
CA TYR A 363 -9.95 -2.13 -11.64
C TYR A 363 -8.51 -2.15 -11.13
N VAL A 364 -7.60 -1.78 -12.03
CA VAL A 364 -6.18 -1.53 -11.74
C VAL A 364 -5.88 -0.08 -12.09
N TYR A 365 -5.19 0.61 -11.19
CA TYR A 365 -4.71 1.97 -11.40
C TYR A 365 -3.20 1.97 -11.56
N VAL A 366 -2.70 2.69 -12.55
CA VAL A 366 -1.27 2.73 -12.90
C VAL A 366 -0.82 4.17 -13.10
N GLY A 367 0.26 4.55 -12.46
CA GLY A 367 0.90 5.85 -12.68
C GLY A 367 1.64 5.87 -14.02
N ASN A 368 1.33 6.84 -14.88
CA ASN A 368 2.07 7.16 -16.09
C ASN A 368 2.94 8.38 -15.79
N TYR A 369 4.19 8.15 -15.42
CA TYR A 369 5.06 9.16 -14.81
C TYR A 369 5.27 10.38 -15.71
N VAL A 370 5.72 10.17 -16.93
CA VAL A 370 6.01 11.25 -17.88
C VAL A 370 4.74 11.99 -18.30
N ASP A 371 3.64 11.24 -18.46
CA ASP A 371 2.35 11.79 -18.92
C ASP A 371 1.60 12.54 -17.81
N ARG A 372 2.04 12.43 -16.55
CA ARG A 372 1.36 12.99 -15.36
C ARG A 372 -0.09 12.57 -15.28
N THR A 373 -0.37 11.29 -15.51
CA THR A 373 -1.71 10.74 -15.47
C THR A 373 -1.77 9.45 -14.66
N LEU A 374 -2.96 9.15 -14.12
CA LEU A 374 -3.29 7.81 -13.65
C LEU A 374 -4.13 7.12 -14.72
N GLY A 375 -3.67 5.97 -15.20
CA GLY A 375 -4.41 5.09 -16.10
C GLY A 375 -5.36 4.19 -15.33
N VAL A 376 -6.56 3.93 -15.87
CA VAL A 376 -7.59 3.07 -15.29
C VAL A 376 -7.82 1.88 -16.21
N TYR A 377 -7.61 0.66 -15.70
CA TYR A 377 -7.77 -0.59 -16.44
C TYR A 377 -8.84 -1.44 -15.76
N ARG A 378 -9.70 -2.05 -16.54
CA ARG A 378 -10.73 -2.97 -16.05
C ARG A 378 -10.26 -4.41 -16.13
N VAL A 379 -10.49 -5.16 -15.06
CA VAL A 379 -10.22 -6.59 -14.96
C VAL A 379 -11.55 -7.36 -14.98
N VAL A 380 -11.69 -8.33 -15.88
CA VAL A 380 -12.85 -9.22 -15.94
C VAL A 380 -12.35 -10.62 -16.25
N GLY A 381 -12.40 -11.52 -15.26
CA GLY A 381 -11.72 -12.82 -15.36
C GLY A 381 -10.25 -12.58 -15.71
N ASP A 382 -9.72 -13.32 -16.65
CA ASP A 382 -8.32 -13.23 -17.09
C ASP A 382 -8.08 -12.16 -18.18
N THR A 383 -8.97 -11.15 -18.30
CA THR A 383 -8.81 -10.07 -19.27
C THR A 383 -8.51 -8.74 -18.59
N LEU A 384 -7.66 -7.95 -19.22
CA LEU A 384 -7.29 -6.60 -18.82
C LEU A 384 -7.58 -5.63 -19.97
N THR A 385 -8.43 -4.64 -19.73
CA THR A 385 -8.84 -3.68 -20.75
C THR A 385 -8.52 -2.25 -20.31
N ASP A 386 -7.77 -1.53 -21.10
CA ASP A 386 -7.63 -0.08 -20.92
C ASP A 386 -8.99 0.60 -21.14
N THR A 387 -9.51 1.25 -20.11
CA THR A 387 -10.81 1.94 -20.17
C THR A 387 -10.74 3.24 -20.97
N GLY A 388 -9.55 3.73 -21.28
CA GLY A 388 -9.31 5.04 -21.84
C GLY A 388 -9.46 6.19 -20.84
N HIS A 389 -9.93 5.92 -19.61
CA HIS A 389 -10.02 6.94 -18.58
C HIS A 389 -8.64 7.29 -18.03
N ARG A 390 -8.37 8.59 -17.92
CA ARG A 390 -7.12 9.12 -17.35
C ARG A 390 -7.44 10.21 -16.36
N VAL A 391 -6.90 10.08 -15.14
CA VAL A 391 -6.93 11.17 -14.17
C VAL A 391 -5.69 12.03 -14.37
N THR A 392 -5.87 13.30 -14.72
CA THR A 392 -4.77 14.26 -14.81
C THR A 392 -4.26 14.59 -13.41
N LEU A 393 -2.95 14.56 -13.22
CA LEU A 393 -2.27 14.81 -11.95
C LEU A 393 -1.41 16.07 -12.03
N PRO A 394 -1.27 16.83 -10.93
CA PRO A 394 -0.46 18.06 -10.94
C PRO A 394 1.05 17.81 -10.95
N GLY A 395 1.49 16.58 -10.69
CA GLY A 395 2.88 16.13 -10.69
C GLY A 395 3.03 14.75 -11.31
N GLN A 396 4.25 14.25 -11.34
CA GLN A 396 4.59 12.95 -11.91
C GLN A 396 4.30 11.84 -10.91
N PRO A 397 3.38 10.89 -11.20
CA PRO A 397 3.05 9.80 -10.29
C PRO A 397 4.24 8.84 -10.15
N ALA A 398 4.96 8.94 -9.03
CA ALA A 398 6.13 8.12 -8.73
C ALA A 398 5.77 6.85 -7.95
N SER A 399 4.61 6.82 -7.29
CA SER A 399 4.18 5.67 -6.48
C SER A 399 2.68 5.72 -6.22
N LEU A 400 2.11 4.56 -5.89
CA LEU A 400 0.72 4.41 -5.51
C LEU A 400 0.62 3.55 -4.25
N GLY A 401 -0.28 3.93 -3.33
CA GLY A 401 -0.55 3.18 -2.11
C GLY A 401 -2.04 3.14 -1.83
N GLY A 402 -2.56 1.94 -1.60
CA GLY A 402 -3.93 1.67 -1.17
C GLY A 402 -3.98 1.02 0.23
N ARG A 403 -5.14 0.46 0.58
CA ARG A 403 -5.35 -0.34 1.80
C ARG A 403 -4.89 -1.75 1.61
#